data_863862dd7c14ba8c736fc87655245caa
#
_entry.id   863862dd7c14ba8c736fc87655245caa
#
_cell.length_a   1.000
_cell.length_b   1.000
_cell.length_c   1.000
_cell.angle_alpha   90.00
_cell.angle_beta   90.00
_cell.angle_gamma   90.00
#
_symmetry.space_group_name_H-M   'P 1'
#
loop_
_entity.id
_entity.type
_entity.pdbx_description
1 polymer ?
#
loop_
_entity_poly.entity_id
_entity_poly.type
_entity_poly.pdbx_seq_one_letter_code
_entity_poly.pdbx_strand_id
1 'polypeptide(L)'
;MRMVSAAVLTLVVLCAGPAGAEDLKAFKLTIDGVTVDIDPGESTDITLPGGKQSKVTLERNEFATFSGDSFSFVHPSTISVTKTDLGENITQYLMASALGTIVVVQEYGKMNPVSLNQLMLQEMTRESVQAGAELTQQPTTRKLADGKELTGIRAEVKTRTDTAYFEIVGYGLADQGLLFITRVGSEDLATEQPLIDKFWENLRLKM
;
A
#
# COMPACT_ATOMS: atom_id res chain seq x y z
N MET A 1 -47.48 -21.45 -71.85
CA MET A 1 -46.40 -20.46 -71.80
C MET A 1 -46.35 -19.97 -70.33
N ARG A 2 -45.48 -20.52 -69.52
CA ARG A 2 -45.33 -20.13 -68.07
C ARG A 2 -43.99 -19.42 -67.94
N MET A 3 -44.03 -18.13 -67.62
CA MET A 3 -42.88 -17.33 -67.31
C MET A 3 -42.43 -17.65 -65.90
N VAL A 4 -41.19 -18.05 -65.75
CA VAL A 4 -40.53 -18.27 -64.45
C VAL A 4 -39.70 -16.99 -64.15
N SER A 5 -40.12 -16.21 -63.13
CA SER A 5 -39.36 -15.06 -62.64
C SER A 5 -38.27 -15.56 -61.72
N ALA A 6 -37.02 -15.29 -62.06
CA ALA A 6 -35.87 -15.54 -61.20
C ALA A 6 -35.68 -14.32 -60.25
N ALA A 7 -35.84 -14.54 -58.96
CA ALA A 7 -35.49 -13.55 -57.93
C ALA A 7 -33.99 -13.66 -57.63
N VAL A 8 -33.28 -12.56 -57.89
CA VAL A 8 -31.86 -12.39 -57.51
C VAL A 8 -31.80 -11.94 -56.07
N LEU A 9 -31.31 -12.82 -55.21
CA LEU A 9 -31.07 -12.53 -53.79
C LEU A 9 -29.66 -11.89 -53.66
N THR A 10 -29.62 -10.57 -53.46
CA THR A 10 -28.35 -9.85 -53.19
C THR A 10 -27.95 -10.02 -51.73
N LEU A 11 -26.93 -10.83 -51.49
CA LEU A 11 -26.34 -11.02 -50.15
C LEU A 11 -25.44 -9.82 -49.84
N VAL A 12 -25.91 -8.93 -48.96
CA VAL A 12 -25.07 -7.84 -48.39
C VAL A 12 -24.25 -8.42 -47.26
N VAL A 13 -22.96 -8.67 -47.50
CA VAL A 13 -21.99 -9.02 -46.47
C VAL A 13 -21.61 -7.72 -45.74
N LEU A 14 -22.18 -7.49 -44.56
CA LEU A 14 -21.66 -6.50 -43.61
C LEU A 14 -20.32 -7.02 -43.09
N CYS A 15 -19.22 -6.44 -43.57
CA CYS A 15 -17.93 -6.56 -42.91
C CYS A 15 -17.98 -5.80 -41.57
N ALA A 16 -18.32 -6.49 -40.46
CA ALA A 16 -18.02 -5.99 -39.13
C ALA A 16 -16.49 -6.01 -39.01
N GLY A 17 -15.88 -4.83 -39.09
CA GLY A 17 -14.47 -4.67 -38.71
C GLY A 17 -14.28 -5.12 -37.25
N PRO A 18 -13.10 -5.64 -36.89
CA PRO A 18 -12.82 -5.97 -35.51
C PRO A 18 -13.03 -4.68 -34.69
N ALA A 19 -13.97 -4.71 -33.75
CA ALA A 19 -14.04 -3.75 -32.67
C ALA A 19 -12.72 -3.92 -31.89
N GLY A 20 -11.75 -3.04 -32.14
CA GLY A 20 -10.55 -2.98 -31.33
C GLY A 20 -10.99 -2.77 -29.89
N ALA A 21 -10.64 -3.68 -29.00
CA ALA A 21 -10.77 -3.43 -27.57
C ALA A 21 -10.00 -2.14 -27.32
N GLU A 22 -10.67 -1.07 -26.91
CA GLU A 22 -9.99 0.13 -26.43
C GLU A 22 -9.11 -0.30 -25.27
N ASP A 23 -7.82 -0.05 -25.40
CA ASP A 23 -6.82 -0.35 -24.39
C ASP A 23 -7.05 0.64 -23.23
N LEU A 24 -7.76 0.18 -22.19
CA LEU A 24 -8.13 1.03 -21.06
C LEU A 24 -6.89 1.42 -20.30
N LYS A 25 -6.60 2.71 -20.22
CA LYS A 25 -5.47 3.27 -19.49
C LYS A 25 -5.84 3.50 -18.01
N ALA A 26 -4.86 3.31 -17.13
CA ALA A 26 -5.06 3.39 -15.69
C ALA A 26 -5.26 4.83 -15.17
N PHE A 27 -4.78 5.84 -15.90
CA PHE A 27 -4.82 7.24 -15.47
C PHE A 27 -5.43 8.15 -16.51
N LYS A 28 -6.10 9.19 -16.03
CA LYS A 28 -6.54 10.35 -16.79
C LYS A 28 -5.73 11.57 -16.35
N LEU A 29 -5.01 12.17 -17.28
CA LEU A 29 -4.27 13.40 -17.05
C LEU A 29 -5.01 14.56 -17.71
N THR A 30 -5.30 15.61 -16.93
CA THR A 30 -5.93 16.83 -17.45
C THR A 30 -4.99 18.02 -17.28
N ILE A 31 -4.67 18.69 -18.39
CA ILE A 31 -3.81 19.88 -18.42
C ILE A 31 -4.56 20.97 -19.19
N ASP A 32 -4.81 22.11 -18.57
CA ASP A 32 -5.53 23.24 -19.16
C ASP A 32 -6.84 22.85 -19.86
N GLY A 33 -7.57 21.90 -19.28
CA GLY A 33 -8.85 21.40 -19.80
C GLY A 33 -8.74 20.32 -20.89
N VAL A 34 -7.55 19.97 -21.36
CA VAL A 34 -7.30 18.83 -22.27
C VAL A 34 -7.06 17.59 -21.46
N THR A 35 -7.86 16.54 -21.68
CA THR A 35 -7.75 15.25 -20.97
C THR A 35 -7.22 14.18 -21.89
N VAL A 36 -6.25 13.39 -21.43
CA VAL A 36 -5.70 12.21 -22.10
C VAL A 36 -5.65 11.03 -21.15
N ASP A 37 -5.86 9.83 -21.66
CA ASP A 37 -5.67 8.57 -20.93
C ASP A 37 -4.21 8.12 -21.15
N ILE A 38 -3.51 7.72 -20.08
CA ILE A 38 -2.08 7.41 -20.09
C ILE A 38 -1.72 6.39 -19.02
N ASP A 39 -0.76 5.52 -19.30
CA ASP A 39 -0.18 4.60 -18.31
C ASP A 39 1.21 5.06 -17.84
N PRO A 40 1.65 4.63 -16.64
CA PRO A 40 3.01 4.88 -16.19
C PRO A 40 4.04 4.29 -17.17
N GLY A 41 5.05 5.08 -17.50
CA GLY A 41 6.08 4.75 -18.49
C GLY A 41 5.73 5.19 -19.92
N GLU A 42 4.52 5.67 -20.15
CA GLU A 42 4.11 6.17 -21.48
C GLU A 42 4.37 7.65 -21.66
N SER A 43 4.49 8.03 -22.95
CA SER A 43 4.50 9.42 -23.40
C SER A 43 3.42 9.63 -24.45
N THR A 44 2.72 10.74 -24.37
CA THR A 44 1.71 11.13 -25.36
C THR A 44 1.85 12.60 -25.74
N ASP A 45 1.52 12.93 -26.97
CA ASP A 45 1.47 14.32 -27.44
C ASP A 45 0.07 14.89 -27.23
N ILE A 46 -0.01 16.06 -26.62
CA ILE A 46 -1.26 16.80 -26.41
C ILE A 46 -1.22 18.15 -27.10
N THR A 47 -2.36 18.61 -27.56
CA THR A 47 -2.52 19.97 -28.09
C THR A 47 -3.26 20.82 -27.07
N LEU A 48 -2.56 21.75 -26.46
CA LEU A 48 -3.09 22.70 -25.48
C LEU A 48 -3.93 23.80 -26.16
N PRO A 49 -4.80 24.50 -25.40
CA PRO A 49 -5.49 25.70 -25.89
C PRO A 49 -4.52 26.68 -26.51
N GLY A 50 -4.87 27.20 -27.72
CA GLY A 50 -3.98 28.06 -28.51
C GLY A 50 -3.09 27.31 -29.51
N GLY A 51 -3.25 25.98 -29.67
CA GLY A 51 -2.55 25.17 -30.66
C GLY A 51 -1.13 24.76 -30.30
N LYS A 52 -0.68 25.00 -29.05
CA LYS A 52 0.63 24.60 -28.58
C LYS A 52 0.67 23.08 -28.38
N GLN A 53 1.57 22.41 -29.07
CA GLN A 53 1.85 20.97 -28.83
C GLN A 53 2.81 20.81 -27.66
N SER A 54 2.53 19.81 -26.81
CA SER A 54 3.36 19.45 -25.67
C SER A 54 3.40 17.93 -25.55
N LYS A 55 4.60 17.38 -25.30
CA LYS A 55 4.78 15.97 -24.97
C LYS A 55 4.66 15.80 -23.47
N VAL A 56 3.83 14.87 -23.04
CA VAL A 56 3.60 14.54 -21.64
C VAL A 56 4.08 13.11 -21.39
N THR A 57 4.83 12.90 -20.33
CA THR A 57 5.27 11.58 -19.89
C THR A 57 4.80 11.37 -18.46
N LEU A 58 4.19 10.21 -18.19
CA LEU A 58 3.80 9.80 -16.84
C LEU A 58 4.82 8.78 -16.34
N GLU A 59 5.53 9.11 -15.26
CA GLU A 59 6.47 8.21 -14.61
C GLU A 59 6.03 7.97 -13.17
N ARG A 60 6.23 6.73 -12.69
CA ARG A 60 6.04 6.39 -11.29
C ARG A 60 7.35 6.57 -10.56
N ASN A 61 7.37 7.38 -9.50
CA ASN A 61 8.52 7.43 -8.60
C ASN A 61 8.70 6.08 -7.89
N GLU A 62 9.91 5.72 -7.56
CA GLU A 62 10.23 4.51 -6.81
C GLU A 62 9.58 4.54 -5.41
N PHE A 63 9.61 5.69 -4.76
CA PHE A 63 9.06 5.91 -3.43
C PHE A 63 8.02 7.02 -3.42
N ALA A 64 7.09 6.91 -2.47
CA ALA A 64 6.10 7.92 -2.15
C ALA A 64 6.14 8.24 -0.65
N THR A 65 5.67 9.43 -0.27
CA THR A 65 5.51 9.81 1.14
C THR A 65 4.04 9.67 1.51
N PHE A 66 3.77 8.87 2.52
CA PHE A 66 2.48 8.85 3.19
C PHE A 66 2.48 9.86 4.35
N SER A 67 1.39 10.63 4.49
CA SER A 67 1.20 11.58 5.59
C SER A 67 -0.15 11.34 6.26
N GLY A 68 -0.11 10.85 7.50
CA GLY A 68 -1.22 10.89 8.43
C GLY A 68 -1.27 12.24 9.19
N ASP A 69 -2.18 12.33 10.15
CA ASP A 69 -2.34 13.55 10.94
C ASP A 69 -1.13 13.74 11.89
N SER A 70 -0.72 12.69 12.60
CA SER A 70 0.33 12.74 13.62
C SER A 70 1.67 12.16 13.19
N PHE A 71 1.82 11.66 11.96
CA PHE A 71 3.04 11.05 11.45
C PHE A 71 3.17 11.15 9.94
N SER A 72 4.37 10.82 9.43
CA SER A 72 4.61 10.56 8.01
C SER A 72 5.76 9.57 7.85
N PHE A 73 5.77 8.82 6.73
CA PHE A 73 6.83 7.90 6.35
C PHE A 73 6.97 7.77 4.84
N VAL A 74 8.06 7.19 4.39
CA VAL A 74 8.32 6.88 2.98
C VAL A 74 8.08 5.38 2.74
N HIS A 75 7.47 5.06 1.61
CA HIS A 75 7.18 3.68 1.20
C HIS A 75 7.36 3.50 -0.31
N PRO A 76 7.54 2.25 -0.81
CA PRO A 76 7.52 1.98 -2.25
C PRO A 76 6.19 2.44 -2.86
N SER A 77 6.25 3.19 -3.95
CA SER A 77 5.04 3.74 -4.60
C SER A 77 4.13 2.67 -5.22
N THR A 78 4.63 1.45 -5.35
CA THR A 78 3.89 0.28 -5.82
C THR A 78 3.00 -0.35 -4.75
N ILE A 79 3.19 0.01 -3.48
CA ILE A 79 2.43 -0.51 -2.35
C ILE A 79 1.52 0.60 -1.82
N SER A 80 0.22 0.32 -1.75
CA SER A 80 -0.76 1.27 -1.22
C SER A 80 -0.81 1.23 0.30
N VAL A 81 -1.08 2.38 0.92
CA VAL A 81 -1.39 2.49 2.35
C VAL A 81 -2.91 2.61 2.50
N THR A 82 -3.52 1.64 3.16
CA THR A 82 -4.96 1.62 3.44
C THR A 82 -5.24 2.26 4.78
N LYS A 83 -6.20 3.19 4.83
CA LYS A 83 -6.69 3.83 6.06
C LYS A 83 -8.02 3.18 6.46
N THR A 84 -8.15 2.79 7.73
CA THR A 84 -9.37 2.23 8.32
C THR A 84 -9.66 2.90 9.65
N ASP A 85 -10.89 3.37 9.83
CA ASP A 85 -11.39 3.83 11.13
C ASP A 85 -11.87 2.60 11.93
N LEU A 86 -11.23 2.34 13.05
CA LEU A 86 -11.58 1.22 13.95
C LEU A 86 -12.63 1.65 15.03
N GLY A 87 -13.07 2.89 15.01
CA GLY A 87 -13.92 3.46 16.06
C GLY A 87 -13.12 3.90 17.29
N GLU A 88 -13.80 4.45 18.30
CA GLU A 88 -13.23 4.86 19.59
C GLU A 88 -12.01 5.81 19.48
N ASN A 89 -11.90 6.58 18.38
CA ASN A 89 -10.78 7.45 18.04
C ASN A 89 -9.46 6.67 17.75
N ILE A 90 -9.59 5.49 17.17
CA ILE A 90 -8.48 4.69 16.70
C ILE A 90 -8.53 4.63 15.16
N THR A 91 -7.50 5.11 14.51
CA THR A 91 -7.33 5.00 13.07
C THR A 91 -6.14 4.09 12.76
N GLN A 92 -6.36 3.11 11.88
CA GLN A 92 -5.32 2.20 11.43
C GLN A 92 -4.89 2.51 10.00
N TYR A 93 -3.60 2.48 9.77
CA TYR A 93 -2.98 2.55 8.46
C TYR A 93 -2.19 1.26 8.22
N LEU A 94 -2.49 0.58 7.14
CA LEU A 94 -1.89 -0.71 6.78
C LEU A 94 -1.18 -0.60 5.44
N MET A 95 0.06 -1.05 5.41
CA MET A 95 0.83 -1.33 4.21
C MET A 95 1.22 -2.81 4.23
N ALA A 96 0.95 -3.53 3.14
CA ALA A 96 1.32 -4.93 2.99
C ALA A 96 1.97 -5.17 1.63
N SER A 97 3.10 -5.88 1.62
CA SER A 97 3.75 -6.32 0.39
C SER A 97 3.11 -7.60 -0.15
N ALA A 98 3.43 -7.95 -1.40
CA ALA A 98 2.98 -9.19 -2.02
C ALA A 98 3.57 -10.45 -1.34
N LEU A 99 4.69 -10.33 -0.64
CA LEU A 99 5.34 -11.41 0.10
C LEU A 99 4.86 -11.50 1.57
N GLY A 100 3.87 -10.67 1.95
CA GLY A 100 3.26 -10.74 3.28
C GLY A 100 4.00 -9.97 4.38
N THR A 101 4.96 -9.11 4.01
CA THR A 101 5.51 -8.12 4.96
C THR A 101 4.45 -7.07 5.26
N ILE A 102 4.28 -6.76 6.53
CA ILE A 102 3.24 -5.85 7.02
C ILE A 102 3.88 -4.72 7.80
N VAL A 103 3.40 -3.50 7.54
CA VAL A 103 3.61 -2.33 8.38
C VAL A 103 2.25 -1.78 8.77
N VAL A 104 1.98 -1.70 10.06
CA VAL A 104 0.76 -1.10 10.62
C VAL A 104 1.15 0.10 11.47
N VAL A 105 0.42 1.19 11.30
CA VAL A 105 0.44 2.32 12.23
C VAL A 105 -0.97 2.49 12.76
N GLN A 106 -1.12 2.46 14.08
CA GLN A 106 -2.38 2.79 14.74
C GLN A 106 -2.23 4.12 15.47
N GLU A 107 -3.12 5.05 15.16
CA GLU A 107 -3.21 6.37 15.78
C GLU A 107 -4.33 6.37 16.79
N TYR A 108 -4.01 6.72 18.03
CA TYR A 108 -4.92 6.76 19.18
C TYR A 108 -5.15 8.20 19.60
N GLY A 109 -6.38 8.68 19.51
CA GLY A 109 -6.76 10.06 19.81
C GLY A 109 -7.21 10.31 21.27
N LYS A 110 -7.25 9.28 22.13
CA LYS A 110 -7.73 9.41 23.51
C LYS A 110 -6.96 8.59 24.55
N MET A 111 -5.83 8.01 24.18
CA MET A 111 -5.01 7.22 25.12
C MET A 111 -3.57 7.09 24.66
N ASN A 112 -2.68 6.83 25.61
CA ASN A 112 -1.31 6.41 25.33
C ASN A 112 -1.28 4.90 25.04
N PRO A 113 -0.94 4.47 23.80
CA PRO A 113 -1.00 3.07 23.41
C PRO A 113 0.24 2.25 23.80
N VAL A 114 1.26 2.82 24.41
CA VAL A 114 2.53 2.12 24.74
C VAL A 114 2.28 0.88 25.61
N SER A 115 1.28 0.92 26.49
CA SER A 115 0.91 -0.24 27.31
C SER A 115 0.24 -1.39 26.54
N LEU A 116 -0.17 -1.14 25.29
CA LEU A 116 -0.84 -2.15 24.44
C LEU A 116 0.13 -3.05 23.67
N ASN A 117 1.44 -2.79 23.70
CA ASN A 117 2.42 -3.56 22.92
C ASN A 117 2.28 -5.08 23.14
N GLN A 118 2.15 -5.51 24.40
CA GLN A 118 2.01 -6.94 24.74
C GLN A 118 0.67 -7.51 24.27
N LEU A 119 -0.41 -6.77 24.41
CA LEU A 119 -1.74 -7.19 23.94
C LEU A 119 -1.73 -7.36 22.42
N MET A 120 -1.16 -6.40 21.69
CA MET A 120 -1.07 -6.46 20.21
C MET A 120 -0.24 -7.66 19.76
N LEU A 121 0.89 -7.95 20.43
CA LEU A 121 1.67 -9.14 20.12
C LEU A 121 0.84 -10.42 20.31
N GLN A 122 0.13 -10.53 21.44
CA GLN A 122 -0.73 -11.67 21.72
C GLN A 122 -1.82 -11.85 20.65
N GLU A 123 -2.49 -10.76 20.28
CA GLU A 123 -3.55 -10.82 19.25
C GLU A 123 -3.00 -11.22 17.89
N MET A 124 -1.87 -10.68 17.47
CA MET A 124 -1.27 -10.99 16.16
C MET A 124 -0.67 -12.40 16.08
N THR A 125 -0.30 -12.99 17.20
CA THR A 125 0.35 -14.31 17.24
C THR A 125 -0.56 -15.42 17.75
N ARG A 126 -1.76 -15.09 18.22
CA ARG A 126 -2.70 -16.00 18.89
C ARG A 126 -2.93 -17.29 18.11
N GLU A 127 -3.29 -17.19 16.86
CA GLU A 127 -3.60 -18.36 16.02
C GLU A 127 -2.37 -19.27 15.84
N SER A 128 -1.20 -18.67 15.58
CA SER A 128 0.06 -19.41 15.41
C SER A 128 0.45 -20.14 16.69
N VAL A 129 0.36 -19.46 17.84
CA VAL A 129 0.69 -20.04 19.16
C VAL A 129 -0.31 -21.13 19.51
N GLN A 130 -1.61 -20.95 19.27
CA GLN A 130 -2.62 -22.00 19.46
C GLN A 130 -2.39 -23.20 18.55
N ALA A 131 -1.83 -23.01 17.36
CA ALA A 131 -1.42 -24.07 16.44
C ALA A 131 -0.07 -24.71 16.83
N GLY A 132 0.55 -24.30 17.93
CA GLY A 132 1.77 -24.87 18.48
C GLY A 132 3.06 -24.21 18.01
N ALA A 133 3.01 -22.95 17.52
CA ALA A 133 4.21 -22.19 17.26
C ALA A 133 4.92 -21.78 18.56
N GLU A 134 6.24 -21.73 18.52
CA GLU A 134 7.08 -21.20 19.59
C GLU A 134 7.15 -19.67 19.45
N LEU A 135 6.85 -18.96 20.54
CA LEU A 135 6.95 -17.51 20.64
C LEU A 135 8.08 -17.13 21.58
N THR A 136 9.09 -16.43 21.06
CA THR A 136 10.11 -15.77 21.87
C THR A 136 9.97 -14.26 21.74
N GLN A 137 10.21 -13.53 22.83
CA GLN A 137 10.08 -12.07 22.85
C GLN A 137 11.11 -11.40 23.74
N GLN A 138 11.45 -10.15 23.42
CA GLN A 138 12.34 -9.33 24.23
C GLN A 138 11.94 -7.85 24.14
N PRO A 139 12.21 -7.06 25.19
CA PRO A 139 12.02 -5.62 25.13
C PRO A 139 12.88 -4.99 24.02
N THR A 140 12.38 -3.93 23.41
CA THR A 140 13.14 -3.14 22.43
C THR A 140 12.87 -1.66 22.59
N THR A 141 13.83 -0.85 22.14
CA THR A 141 13.69 0.60 21.99
C THR A 141 14.22 0.98 20.63
N ARG A 142 13.43 1.76 19.90
CA ARG A 142 13.82 2.30 18.61
C ARG A 142 13.95 3.82 18.70
N LYS A 143 15.12 4.34 18.35
CA LYS A 143 15.38 5.77 18.32
C LYS A 143 15.16 6.30 16.91
N LEU A 144 14.30 7.32 16.77
CA LEU A 144 14.05 8.02 15.52
C LEU A 144 15.13 9.08 15.24
N ALA A 145 15.19 9.54 14.00
CA ALA A 145 16.17 10.54 13.56
C ALA A 145 16.04 11.88 14.30
N ASP A 146 14.84 12.23 14.78
CA ASP A 146 14.56 13.44 15.58
C ASP A 146 14.86 13.27 17.08
N GLY A 147 15.38 12.09 17.47
CA GLY A 147 15.76 11.77 18.83
C GLY A 147 14.64 11.19 19.70
N LYS A 148 13.39 11.15 19.21
CA LYS A 148 12.29 10.46 19.92
C LYS A 148 12.56 8.97 20.05
N GLU A 149 12.14 8.38 21.15
CA GLU A 149 12.31 6.95 21.43
C GLU A 149 10.96 6.26 21.48
N LEU A 150 10.84 5.17 20.71
CA LEU A 150 9.70 4.27 20.69
C LEU A 150 10.06 3.05 21.53
N THR A 151 9.22 2.68 22.48
CA THR A 151 9.46 1.53 23.36
C THR A 151 8.47 0.41 23.07
N GLY A 152 8.92 -0.84 23.18
CA GLY A 152 8.05 -1.96 22.89
C GLY A 152 8.75 -3.32 22.94
N ILE A 153 8.37 -4.20 22.01
CA ILE A 153 8.74 -5.61 22.02
C ILE A 153 9.17 -6.02 20.61
N ARG A 154 10.26 -6.78 20.52
CA ARG A 154 10.58 -7.64 19.37
C ARG A 154 10.21 -9.07 19.71
N ALA A 155 9.67 -9.78 18.71
CA ALA A 155 9.29 -11.16 18.87
C ALA A 155 9.63 -11.99 17.64
N GLU A 156 9.88 -13.27 17.86
CA GLU A 156 10.03 -14.30 16.85
C GLU A 156 8.95 -15.36 17.09
N VAL A 157 8.20 -15.67 16.03
CA VAL A 157 7.18 -16.73 16.02
C VAL A 157 7.66 -17.82 15.08
N LYS A 158 8.00 -18.97 15.63
CA LYS A 158 8.53 -20.10 14.88
C LYS A 158 7.49 -21.21 14.79
N THR A 159 7.06 -21.50 13.58
CA THR A 159 6.23 -22.66 13.24
C THR A 159 7.11 -23.83 12.81
N ARG A 160 6.51 -24.91 12.31
CA ARG A 160 7.26 -26.05 11.75
C ARG A 160 7.92 -25.73 10.41
N THR A 161 7.37 -24.78 9.67
CA THR A 161 7.74 -24.49 8.27
C THR A 161 8.25 -23.08 8.05
N ASP A 162 7.97 -22.17 8.96
CA ASP A 162 8.29 -20.74 8.79
C ASP A 162 8.61 -20.07 10.12
N THR A 163 9.34 -18.97 10.05
CA THR A 163 9.61 -18.07 11.17
C THR A 163 9.22 -16.65 10.78
N ALA A 164 8.45 -15.99 11.62
CA ALA A 164 8.08 -14.58 11.42
C ALA A 164 8.66 -13.70 12.54
N TYR A 165 9.20 -12.56 12.15
CA TYR A 165 9.73 -11.54 13.04
C TYR A 165 8.75 -10.39 13.18
N PHE A 166 8.51 -9.99 14.42
CA PHE A 166 7.65 -8.87 14.77
C PHE A 166 8.44 -7.81 15.52
N GLU A 167 8.13 -6.55 15.26
CA GLU A 167 8.50 -5.44 16.12
C GLU A 167 7.26 -4.61 16.38
N ILE A 168 6.89 -4.44 17.65
CA ILE A 168 5.74 -3.68 18.11
C ILE A 168 6.26 -2.63 19.07
N VAL A 169 6.19 -1.36 18.66
CA VAL A 169 6.70 -0.24 19.46
C VAL A 169 5.71 0.90 19.47
N GLY A 170 5.64 1.63 20.56
CA GLY A 170 4.73 2.75 20.72
C GLY A 170 5.43 4.05 21.12
N TYR A 171 4.80 5.15 20.78
CA TYR A 171 5.08 6.49 21.28
C TYR A 171 3.78 7.11 21.78
N GLY A 172 3.77 7.62 23.00
CA GLY A 172 2.55 8.16 23.57
C GLY A 172 2.76 9.38 24.44
N LEU A 173 1.82 10.30 24.35
CA LEU A 173 1.56 11.39 25.29
C LEU A 173 0.46 10.94 26.27
N ALA A 174 -0.01 11.82 27.14
CA ALA A 174 -0.98 11.46 28.19
C ALA A 174 -2.29 10.93 27.59
N ASP A 175 -2.78 11.54 26.51
CA ASP A 175 -4.11 11.35 25.93
C ASP A 175 -4.11 11.01 24.45
N GLN A 176 -2.96 10.73 23.88
CA GLN A 176 -2.83 10.36 22.46
C GLN A 176 -1.52 9.61 22.21
N GLY A 177 -1.43 8.89 21.11
CA GLY A 177 -0.20 8.22 20.75
C GLY A 177 -0.30 7.39 19.48
N LEU A 178 0.82 6.77 19.16
CA LEU A 178 1.02 5.95 17.98
C LEU A 178 1.57 4.59 18.36
N LEU A 179 1.04 3.54 17.77
CA LEU A 179 1.54 2.18 17.86
C LEU A 179 1.99 1.75 16.45
N PHE A 180 3.19 1.22 16.37
CA PHE A 180 3.79 0.75 15.13
C PHE A 180 4.03 -0.74 15.22
N ILE A 181 3.64 -1.46 14.19
CA ILE A 181 3.81 -2.90 14.09
C ILE A 181 4.47 -3.21 12.76
N THR A 182 5.57 -3.93 12.77
CA THR A 182 6.16 -4.51 11.58
C THR A 182 6.22 -6.03 11.71
N ARG A 183 5.96 -6.73 10.60
CA ARG A 183 6.11 -8.18 10.49
C ARG A 183 6.80 -8.52 9.18
N VAL A 184 7.75 -9.45 9.22
CA VAL A 184 8.42 -10.02 8.04
C VAL A 184 8.66 -11.51 8.24
N GLY A 185 8.49 -12.30 7.18
CA GLY A 185 8.84 -13.72 7.17
C GLY A 185 10.35 -13.93 7.05
N SER A 186 10.89 -15.01 7.61
CA SER A 186 12.32 -15.32 7.54
C SER A 186 12.79 -15.61 6.12
N GLU A 187 11.94 -16.23 5.29
CA GLU A 187 12.27 -16.57 3.90
C GLU A 187 12.41 -15.30 3.04
N ASP A 188 11.65 -14.26 3.37
CA ASP A 188 11.60 -13.00 2.63
C ASP A 188 12.47 -11.90 3.23
N LEU A 189 13.15 -12.18 4.33
CA LEU A 189 13.88 -11.17 5.11
C LEU A 189 14.87 -10.37 4.27
N ALA A 190 15.66 -11.04 3.42
CA ALA A 190 16.67 -10.38 2.58
C ALA A 190 16.03 -9.43 1.54
N THR A 191 14.84 -9.76 1.05
CA THR A 191 14.12 -8.97 0.03
C THR A 191 13.27 -7.87 0.64
N GLU A 192 12.67 -8.13 1.78
CA GLU A 192 11.65 -7.28 2.40
C GLU A 192 12.19 -6.38 3.54
N GLN A 193 13.33 -6.72 4.13
CA GLN A 193 13.95 -5.88 5.17
C GLN A 193 14.20 -4.44 4.69
N PRO A 194 14.63 -4.18 3.43
CA PRO A 194 14.79 -2.81 2.94
C PRO A 194 13.51 -1.97 2.96
N LEU A 195 12.33 -2.60 2.80
CA LEU A 195 11.03 -1.91 2.94
C LEU A 195 10.82 -1.42 4.38
N ILE A 196 11.07 -2.31 5.36
CA ILE A 196 10.94 -1.99 6.78
C ILE A 196 11.98 -0.93 7.19
N ASP A 197 13.21 -1.06 6.72
CA ASP A 197 14.28 -0.10 7.01
C ASP A 197 13.92 1.28 6.45
N LYS A 198 13.42 1.34 5.19
CA LYS A 198 12.99 2.58 4.56
C LYS A 198 11.86 3.26 5.34
N PHE A 199 10.88 2.47 5.83
CA PHE A 199 9.82 2.97 6.70
C PHE A 199 10.41 3.61 7.96
N TRP A 200 11.26 2.90 8.70
CA TRP A 200 11.82 3.38 9.96
C TRP A 200 12.76 4.58 9.81
N GLU A 201 13.62 4.58 8.82
CA GLU A 201 14.56 5.69 8.54
C GLU A 201 13.85 7.01 8.27
N ASN A 202 12.67 6.92 7.65
CA ASN A 202 11.91 8.08 7.19
C ASN A 202 10.67 8.36 8.04
N LEU A 203 10.44 7.59 9.09
CA LEU A 203 9.35 7.87 10.03
C LEU A 203 9.59 9.19 10.75
N ARG A 204 8.58 10.06 10.72
CA ARG A 204 8.57 11.36 11.41
C ARG A 204 7.27 11.46 12.20
N LEU A 205 7.38 11.83 13.46
CA LEU A 205 6.23 12.11 14.33
C LEU A 205 5.96 13.61 14.35
N LYS A 206 4.69 13.98 14.20
CA LYS A 206 4.21 15.37 14.17
C LYS A 206 3.54 15.79 15.50
N MET A 207 3.72 14.98 16.55
CA MET A 207 3.14 15.18 17.87
C MET A 207 4.21 15.37 18.95
#